data_271579971e49cd9e16265b3b185057a2
#
_entry.id   271579971e49cd9e16265b3b185057a2
#
_cell.length_a   1.000
_cell.length_b   1.000
_cell.length_c   1.000
_cell.angle_alpha   90.00
_cell.angle_beta   90.00
_cell.angle_gamma   90.00
#
_symmetry.space_group_name_H-M   'P 1'
#
loop_
_entity.id
_entity.type
_entity.pdbx_description
1 polymer ?
#
loop_
_entity_poly.entity_id
_entity_poly.type
_entity_poly.pdbx_seq_one_letter_code
_entity_poly.pdbx_strand_id
1 'polypeptide(L)'
;YAQKLATGGASIVFEEDGTVKTGLINLIDNPYAMRPVAAAVSHVFYRAGLGQSLIVGGGDRVTLADPNLKGLALMFGGAGADRNAGIDGEVSDNTLSIFVDAEPKLYRENCMVPGQQRYLNDLMTEYGISKTALPAVVTRSDAKSGTAYSGLKKGTEPYSWGITAFTSFCDRVLAMGKIPVSNSIFITHGEADAAIVTALGQYKANLNEWVTDEFSDRLAILSARGVTQTIPQIAYIDQMGSRVKTDTQRGDLIAYDQLAISNERSDVVMIGPKFHLNRRYHIDIQHLNNVGYAVMGEYQGEAEAWMHHERVAGTNVKWKPVQPVSVVKTGLQLDVTFSSPMGLPLKINTKYGTAPNLGADLENGSTTITNAVQVSDFVFRFMLAAEPAAGEYLRFGFNATDAVTVPSVAGGSTMVAWQFPLVCISDTSTKVSKSDPTFVMEHFCCLSRIAIN
;
A
#
# COMPACT_ATOMS: atom_id res chain seq x y z
N TYR A 1 -11.88 49.53 -1.71
CA TYR A 1 -12.93 48.59 -1.30
C TYR A 1 -12.69 47.23 -2.01
N ALA A 2 -12.29 46.24 -1.29
CA ALA A 2 -12.17 44.87 -1.82
C ALA A 2 -13.50 44.14 -1.61
N GLN A 3 -14.19 43.79 -2.67
CA GLN A 3 -15.36 42.94 -2.63
C GLN A 3 -14.93 41.48 -2.86
N LYS A 4 -15.00 40.67 -1.84
CA LYS A 4 -14.70 39.24 -1.92
C LYS A 4 -15.88 38.52 -2.57
N LEU A 5 -15.76 38.12 -3.82
CA LEU A 5 -16.72 37.20 -4.43
C LEU A 5 -16.49 35.80 -3.87
N ALA A 6 -17.46 35.28 -3.14
CA ALA A 6 -17.42 33.98 -2.46
C ALA A 6 -17.67 32.80 -3.43
N THR A 7 -17.14 32.84 -4.63
CA THR A 7 -17.21 31.71 -5.56
C THR A 7 -15.87 31.56 -6.29
N GLY A 8 -15.12 30.54 -5.88
CA GLY A 8 -13.98 30.09 -6.67
C GLY A 8 -12.66 30.84 -6.52
N GLY A 9 -12.40 31.50 -5.38
CA GLY A 9 -11.04 31.96 -5.03
C GLY A 9 -10.49 33.14 -5.89
N ALA A 10 -11.30 33.80 -6.70
CA ALA A 10 -10.91 35.02 -7.39
C ALA A 10 -11.27 36.23 -6.52
N SER A 11 -10.30 37.07 -6.18
CA SER A 11 -10.53 38.40 -5.62
C SER A 11 -10.40 39.42 -6.75
N ILE A 12 -11.44 40.24 -6.94
CA ILE A 12 -11.37 41.42 -7.79
C ILE A 12 -10.93 42.58 -6.90
N VAL A 13 -9.77 43.15 -7.19
CA VAL A 13 -9.28 44.36 -6.51
C VAL A 13 -9.57 45.54 -7.44
N PHE A 14 -10.29 46.52 -6.90
CA PHE A 14 -10.48 47.80 -7.58
C PHE A 14 -9.41 48.77 -7.10
N GLU A 15 -8.73 49.43 -8.01
CA GLU A 15 -7.86 50.57 -7.71
C GLU A 15 -8.71 51.79 -7.34
N GLU A 16 -8.11 52.80 -6.69
CA GLU A 16 -8.82 54.02 -6.27
C GLU A 16 -9.42 54.80 -7.46
N ASP A 17 -8.90 54.58 -8.66
CA ASP A 17 -9.39 55.20 -9.90
C ASP A 17 -10.56 54.46 -10.57
N GLY A 18 -11.04 53.36 -9.94
CA GLY A 18 -12.14 52.53 -10.44
C GLY A 18 -11.74 51.51 -11.50
N THR A 19 -10.45 51.38 -11.81
CA THR A 19 -9.96 50.35 -12.71
C THR A 19 -9.90 49.00 -12.01
N VAL A 20 -10.24 47.93 -12.71
CA VAL A 20 -10.18 46.57 -12.21
C VAL A 20 -8.76 46.03 -12.42
N LYS A 21 -7.98 45.88 -11.36
CA LYS A 21 -6.79 45.06 -11.42
C LYS A 21 -7.20 43.60 -11.46
N THR A 22 -7.33 43.05 -12.63
CA THR A 22 -7.38 41.61 -12.82
C THR A 22 -5.98 41.01 -12.55
N GLY A 23 -5.55 41.07 -11.31
CA GLY A 23 -4.60 40.11 -10.80
C GLY A 23 -5.39 38.82 -10.57
N LEU A 24 -5.60 38.03 -11.59
CA LEU A 24 -5.71 36.60 -11.42
C LEU A 24 -4.39 36.18 -10.74
N ILE A 25 -4.35 36.31 -9.42
CA ILE A 25 -3.39 35.50 -8.67
C ILE A 25 -3.74 34.09 -9.12
N ASN A 26 -2.88 33.49 -9.93
CA ASN A 26 -3.00 32.11 -10.35
C ASN A 26 -2.94 31.22 -9.14
N LEU A 27 -4.01 31.20 -8.33
CA LEU A 27 -4.27 30.17 -7.32
C LEU A 27 -4.33 28.78 -8.01
N ILE A 28 -4.49 28.80 -9.33
CA ILE A 28 -4.58 27.61 -10.18
C ILE A 28 -3.26 26.83 -10.20
N ASP A 29 -2.12 27.49 -10.06
CA ASP A 29 -0.81 26.84 -10.17
C ASP A 29 -0.06 26.71 -8.82
N ASN A 30 -0.67 27.15 -7.73
CA ASN A 30 -0.14 26.90 -6.39
C ASN A 30 -0.65 25.56 -5.88
N PRO A 31 0.17 24.50 -5.80
CA PRO A 31 -0.27 23.20 -5.29
C PRO A 31 -0.75 23.25 -3.84
N TYR A 32 -0.37 24.29 -3.11
CA TYR A 32 -0.77 24.52 -1.70
C TYR A 32 -1.97 25.47 -1.55
N ALA A 33 -2.57 25.96 -2.62
CA ALA A 33 -3.79 26.73 -2.51
C ALA A 33 -4.95 25.83 -2.05
N MET A 34 -5.82 26.40 -1.20
CA MET A 34 -7.04 25.70 -0.78
C MET A 34 -7.80 25.25 -2.05
N ARG A 35 -8.05 23.95 -2.16
CA ARG A 35 -8.82 23.37 -3.27
C ARG A 35 -10.18 22.95 -2.77
N PRO A 36 -11.26 23.58 -3.22
CA PRO A 36 -12.57 23.01 -3.02
C PRO A 36 -12.63 21.66 -3.76
N VAL A 37 -13.26 20.68 -3.13
CA VAL A 37 -13.60 19.42 -3.82
C VAL A 37 -14.42 19.77 -5.07
N ALA A 38 -14.12 19.13 -6.20
CA ALA A 38 -14.81 19.39 -7.46
C ALA A 38 -16.34 19.34 -7.27
N ALA A 39 -17.05 20.30 -7.85
CA ALA A 39 -18.49 20.49 -7.58
C ALA A 39 -19.34 19.24 -7.90
N ALA A 40 -18.97 18.51 -8.97
CA ALA A 40 -19.67 17.29 -9.40
C ALA A 40 -19.50 16.11 -8.43
N VAL A 41 -18.50 16.14 -7.56
CA VAL A 41 -18.22 15.05 -6.61
C VAL A 41 -19.24 15.08 -5.46
N SER A 42 -19.94 13.98 -5.24
CA SER A 42 -20.85 13.82 -4.11
C SER A 42 -20.18 13.12 -2.91
N HIS A 43 -19.29 12.17 -3.14
CA HIS A 43 -18.62 11.39 -2.11
C HIS A 43 -17.13 11.71 -2.06
N VAL A 44 -16.61 11.91 -0.86
CA VAL A 44 -15.18 12.10 -0.61
C VAL A 44 -14.66 10.91 0.19
N PHE A 45 -13.68 10.20 -0.37
CA PHE A 45 -13.12 8.99 0.20
C PHE A 45 -11.90 9.32 1.06
N TYR A 46 -11.80 8.68 2.21
CA TYR A 46 -10.63 8.75 3.06
C TYR A 46 -9.75 7.52 2.84
N ARG A 47 -8.48 7.75 2.56
CA ARG A 47 -7.44 6.76 2.32
C ARG A 47 -6.35 6.94 3.36
N ALA A 48 -6.24 6.04 4.33
CA ALA A 48 -5.29 6.12 5.42
C ALA A 48 -4.14 5.13 5.26
N GLY A 49 -2.93 5.57 5.58
CA GLY A 49 -1.76 4.71 5.70
C GLY A 49 -1.43 4.45 7.17
N LEU A 50 -1.29 3.19 7.53
CA LEU A 50 -0.97 2.74 8.89
C LEU A 50 0.31 1.91 8.87
N GLY A 51 1.14 2.04 9.89
CA GLY A 51 2.36 1.25 9.98
C GLY A 51 3.54 2.01 10.53
N GLN A 52 4.69 1.78 9.92
CA GLN A 52 5.96 2.31 10.38
C GLN A 52 6.72 3.05 9.25
N SER A 53 8.04 3.13 9.34
CA SER A 53 8.88 3.90 8.41
C SER A 53 8.60 3.66 6.92
N LEU A 54 8.23 2.45 6.53
CA LEU A 54 7.96 2.14 5.12
C LEU A 54 6.71 2.84 4.57
N ILE A 55 5.72 3.15 5.40
CA ILE A 55 4.57 3.94 4.95
C ILE A 55 4.76 5.44 5.17
N VAL A 56 5.59 5.81 6.15
CA VAL A 56 6.03 7.20 6.36
C VAL A 56 6.85 7.71 5.18
N GLY A 57 7.70 6.83 4.62
CA GLY A 57 8.51 7.13 3.45
C GLY A 57 9.88 7.72 3.76
N GLY A 58 10.59 8.16 2.71
CA GLY A 58 11.94 8.75 2.84
C GLY A 58 12.53 9.24 1.52
N GLY A 59 13.62 9.97 1.61
CA GLY A 59 14.30 10.59 0.46
C GLY A 59 13.54 11.78 -0.12
N ASP A 60 14.15 12.47 -1.06
CA ASP A 60 13.53 13.62 -1.72
C ASP A 60 12.32 13.16 -2.56
N ARG A 61 11.26 13.96 -2.57
CA ARG A 61 10.05 13.61 -3.33
C ARG A 61 10.34 13.49 -4.82
N VAL A 62 9.71 12.51 -5.46
CA VAL A 62 9.65 12.33 -6.93
C VAL A 62 8.24 12.49 -7.45
N THR A 63 7.22 12.30 -6.60
CA THR A 63 5.82 12.48 -6.95
C THR A 63 5.41 13.95 -6.79
N LEU A 64 4.80 14.51 -7.81
CA LEU A 64 4.23 15.86 -7.80
C LEU A 64 2.70 15.78 -7.82
N ALA A 65 2.03 16.85 -7.42
CA ALA A 65 0.59 16.96 -7.59
C ALA A 65 0.20 16.81 -9.07
N ASP A 66 -0.71 15.87 -9.38
CA ASP A 66 -1.15 15.63 -10.75
C ASP A 66 -2.15 16.72 -11.18
N PRO A 67 -1.82 17.55 -12.18
CA PRO A 67 -2.71 18.62 -12.65
C PRO A 67 -4.04 18.11 -13.20
N ASN A 68 -4.10 16.86 -13.67
CA ASN A 68 -5.33 16.24 -14.15
C ASN A 68 -6.26 15.82 -13.01
N LEU A 69 -5.75 15.69 -11.80
CA LEU A 69 -6.49 15.26 -10.61
C LEU A 69 -6.77 16.42 -9.64
N LYS A 70 -6.66 17.67 -10.08
CA LYS A 70 -6.99 18.85 -9.25
C LYS A 70 -8.39 18.74 -8.65
N GLY A 71 -8.49 18.90 -7.33
CA GLY A 71 -9.74 18.77 -6.58
C GLY A 71 -10.27 17.33 -6.43
N LEU A 72 -9.52 16.32 -6.89
CA LEU A 72 -9.83 14.91 -6.75
C LEU A 72 -8.79 14.19 -5.87
N ALA A 73 -7.50 14.37 -6.14
CA ALA A 73 -6.42 13.84 -5.31
C ALA A 73 -6.01 14.88 -4.26
N LEU A 74 -6.42 14.69 -3.03
CA LEU A 74 -6.33 15.68 -1.95
C LEU A 74 -5.57 15.12 -0.73
N MET A 75 -5.02 16.02 0.05
CA MET A 75 -4.50 15.79 1.40
C MET A 75 -4.91 16.94 2.31
N PHE A 76 -4.69 16.80 3.62
CA PHE A 76 -4.79 17.93 4.53
C PHE A 76 -3.66 18.95 4.26
N GLY A 77 -4.00 20.20 4.37
CA GLY A 77 -3.06 21.30 4.40
C GLY A 77 -3.33 22.22 5.58
N GLY A 78 -2.39 23.09 5.90
CA GLY A 78 -2.48 24.05 6.99
C GLY A 78 -1.95 25.43 6.60
N ALA A 79 -2.19 26.42 7.46
CA ALA A 79 -1.56 27.72 7.37
C ALA A 79 -0.15 27.64 7.96
N GLY A 80 0.87 27.93 7.15
CA GLY A 80 2.26 27.97 7.64
C GLY A 80 3.30 27.50 6.62
N ALA A 81 4.56 27.44 7.04
CA ALA A 81 5.69 27.11 6.20
C ALA A 81 5.73 25.61 5.80
N ASP A 82 5.18 24.72 6.62
CA ASP A 82 5.13 23.27 6.34
C ASP A 82 3.71 22.86 5.88
N ARG A 83 3.39 23.18 4.64
CA ARG A 83 2.07 22.94 4.05
C ARG A 83 1.77 21.46 3.80
N ASN A 84 2.80 20.61 3.76
CA ASN A 84 2.68 19.18 3.52
C ASN A 84 2.58 18.38 4.83
N ALA A 85 2.61 19.03 5.99
CA ALA A 85 2.51 18.37 7.29
C ALA A 85 1.25 17.52 7.43
N GLY A 86 0.17 17.89 6.73
CA GLY A 86 -1.09 17.16 6.75
C GLY A 86 -1.07 15.76 6.13
N ILE A 87 -0.02 15.38 5.38
CA ILE A 87 0.13 14.02 4.82
C ILE A 87 0.72 13.03 5.82
N ASP A 88 1.34 13.50 6.88
CA ASP A 88 2.13 12.70 7.82
C ASP A 88 1.64 12.87 9.26
N GLY A 89 1.16 11.78 9.86
CA GLY A 89 0.62 11.76 11.22
C GLY A 89 1.65 11.96 12.34
N GLU A 90 2.95 11.91 12.05
CA GLU A 90 4.00 12.26 13.02
C GLU A 90 4.04 13.77 13.34
N VAL A 91 3.25 14.59 12.63
CA VAL A 91 3.19 16.05 12.81
C VAL A 91 1.91 16.46 13.50
N SER A 92 1.95 17.57 14.26
CA SER A 92 0.81 18.04 15.05
C SER A 92 -0.44 18.34 14.22
N ASP A 93 -1.62 18.21 14.85
CA ASP A 93 -2.95 18.33 14.23
C ASP A 93 -3.31 19.74 13.72
N ASN A 94 -2.43 20.73 13.90
CA ASN A 94 -2.65 22.12 13.46
C ASN A 94 -2.80 22.26 11.92
N THR A 95 -2.51 21.20 11.17
CA THR A 95 -2.57 21.15 9.70
C THR A 95 -3.87 20.57 9.15
N LEU A 96 -4.82 20.18 10.00
CA LEU A 96 -6.08 19.52 9.58
C LEU A 96 -7.20 20.51 9.22
N SER A 97 -6.87 21.72 8.79
CA SER A 97 -7.85 22.80 8.61
C SER A 97 -8.43 22.92 7.22
N ILE A 98 -7.72 22.55 6.17
CA ILE A 98 -8.12 22.68 4.77
C ILE A 98 -7.69 21.44 3.97
N PHE A 99 -8.27 21.29 2.77
CA PHE A 99 -7.76 20.35 1.77
C PHE A 99 -6.95 21.10 0.70
N VAL A 100 -5.87 20.45 0.25
CA VAL A 100 -5.00 20.90 -0.83
C VAL A 100 -4.76 19.75 -1.80
N ASP A 101 -4.26 20.02 -3.01
CA ASP A 101 -3.84 18.94 -3.92
C ASP A 101 -2.72 18.12 -3.27
N ALA A 102 -2.82 16.78 -3.40
CA ALA A 102 -1.92 15.88 -2.69
C ALA A 102 -0.52 15.86 -3.29
N GLU A 103 0.48 16.07 -2.45
CA GLU A 103 1.90 16.07 -2.78
C GLU A 103 2.71 15.65 -1.56
N PRO A 104 3.72 14.77 -1.69
CA PRO A 104 4.60 14.44 -0.57
C PRO A 104 5.39 15.65 -0.08
N LYS A 105 5.94 15.56 1.13
CA LYS A 105 6.91 16.56 1.63
C LYS A 105 8.13 16.63 0.73
N LEU A 106 8.75 17.81 0.62
CA LEU A 106 9.93 18.01 -0.23
C LEU A 106 11.05 17.00 0.06
N TYR A 107 11.24 16.65 1.33
CA TYR A 107 12.32 15.75 1.80
C TYR A 107 11.80 14.36 2.21
N ARG A 108 10.57 13.99 1.81
CA ARG A 108 10.00 12.71 2.20
C ARG A 108 8.97 12.22 1.17
N GLU A 109 9.43 11.45 0.21
CA GLU A 109 8.54 10.67 -0.65
C GLU A 109 7.82 9.60 0.20
N ASN A 110 6.58 9.28 -0.14
CA ASN A 110 5.78 8.25 0.50
C ASN A 110 4.97 7.45 -0.53
N CYS A 111 4.37 6.34 -0.12
CA CYS A 111 3.54 5.54 -1.00
C CYS A 111 2.09 6.03 -1.10
N MET A 112 1.65 6.91 -0.20
CA MET A 112 0.24 7.31 -0.11
C MET A 112 -0.20 8.18 -1.28
N VAL A 113 0.60 9.20 -1.65
CA VAL A 113 0.26 10.12 -2.76
C VAL A 113 0.35 9.43 -4.13
N PRO A 114 1.45 8.75 -4.51
CA PRO A 114 1.52 8.04 -5.78
C PRO A 114 0.44 6.95 -5.89
N GLY A 115 0.12 6.26 -4.79
CA GLY A 115 -0.96 5.30 -4.76
C GLY A 115 -2.34 5.91 -5.01
N GLN A 116 -2.64 7.05 -4.40
CA GLN A 116 -3.88 7.79 -4.65
C GLN A 116 -3.98 8.24 -6.11
N GLN A 117 -2.90 8.79 -6.67
CA GLN A 117 -2.87 9.21 -8.06
C GLN A 117 -3.01 8.02 -9.01
N ARG A 118 -2.36 6.89 -8.72
CA ARG A 118 -2.49 5.66 -9.48
C ARG A 118 -3.91 5.15 -9.47
N TYR A 119 -4.53 5.05 -8.29
CA TYR A 119 -5.93 4.64 -8.13
C TYR A 119 -6.87 5.46 -9.02
N LEU A 120 -6.82 6.79 -8.93
CA LEU A 120 -7.71 7.65 -9.70
C LEU A 120 -7.44 7.59 -11.22
N ASN A 121 -6.16 7.52 -11.59
CA ASN A 121 -5.78 7.40 -13.00
C ASN A 121 -6.19 6.05 -13.59
N ASP A 122 -6.00 4.94 -12.88
CA ASP A 122 -6.41 3.62 -13.38
C ASP A 122 -7.92 3.51 -13.51
N LEU A 123 -8.70 4.11 -12.60
CA LEU A 123 -10.15 4.18 -12.77
C LEU A 123 -10.55 4.86 -14.09
N MET A 124 -9.81 5.89 -14.51
CA MET A 124 -10.06 6.57 -15.81
C MET A 124 -9.54 5.78 -17.00
N THR A 125 -8.29 5.33 -16.95
CA THR A 125 -7.58 4.83 -18.13
C THR A 125 -7.78 3.34 -18.38
N GLU A 126 -7.86 2.54 -17.31
CA GLU A 126 -8.04 1.09 -17.41
C GLU A 126 -9.52 0.69 -17.39
N TYR A 127 -10.31 1.39 -16.55
CA TYR A 127 -11.71 1.03 -16.31
C TYR A 127 -12.72 2.00 -16.95
N GLY A 128 -12.25 3.03 -17.64
CA GLY A 128 -13.11 3.93 -18.43
C GLY A 128 -14.07 4.78 -17.61
N ILE A 129 -13.83 4.96 -16.30
CA ILE A 129 -14.68 5.79 -15.46
C ILE A 129 -14.45 7.25 -15.81
N SER A 130 -15.53 7.95 -16.15
CA SER A 130 -15.47 9.39 -16.47
C SER A 130 -14.89 10.19 -15.28
N LYS A 131 -14.07 11.17 -15.54
CA LYS A 131 -13.49 12.06 -14.52
C LYS A 131 -14.57 12.70 -13.62
N THR A 132 -15.74 12.99 -14.14
CA THR A 132 -16.86 13.57 -13.38
C THR A 132 -17.57 12.57 -12.46
N ALA A 133 -17.34 11.28 -12.67
CA ALA A 133 -17.87 10.20 -11.84
C ALA A 133 -16.85 9.69 -10.81
N LEU A 134 -15.61 10.18 -10.84
CA LEU A 134 -14.61 9.82 -9.84
C LEU A 134 -14.97 10.38 -8.46
N PRO A 135 -14.66 9.64 -7.37
CA PRO A 135 -14.66 10.23 -6.05
C PRO A 135 -13.50 11.22 -5.91
N ALA A 136 -13.65 12.22 -5.05
CA ALA A 136 -12.47 12.86 -4.49
C ALA A 136 -11.89 11.98 -3.38
N VAL A 137 -10.60 11.99 -3.22
CA VAL A 137 -9.88 11.17 -2.23
C VAL A 137 -9.02 12.09 -1.39
N VAL A 138 -9.08 11.93 -0.07
CA VAL A 138 -8.15 12.57 0.87
C VAL A 138 -7.26 11.49 1.45
N THR A 139 -5.95 11.64 1.29
CA THR A 139 -4.98 10.67 1.78
C THR A 139 -4.13 11.22 2.92
N ARG A 140 -3.75 10.34 3.86
CA ARG A 140 -2.87 10.66 4.98
C ARG A 140 -2.15 9.40 5.44
N SER A 141 -0.94 9.55 5.98
CA SER A 141 -0.18 8.51 6.66
C SER A 141 -0.25 8.76 8.19
N ASP A 142 -0.88 7.85 8.92
CA ASP A 142 -0.97 7.86 10.39
C ASP A 142 -0.07 6.75 10.94
N ALA A 143 1.25 6.95 10.83
CA ALA A 143 2.27 5.94 11.12
C ALA A 143 3.37 6.49 12.01
N LYS A 144 4.12 5.61 12.67
CA LYS A 144 5.26 5.98 13.50
C LYS A 144 6.45 5.08 13.22
N SER A 145 7.56 5.70 12.78
CA SER A 145 8.79 5.00 12.40
C SER A 145 9.31 4.10 13.52
N GLY A 146 9.80 2.89 13.16
CA GLY A 146 10.43 1.94 14.08
C GLY A 146 9.51 1.35 15.16
N THR A 147 8.20 1.50 15.04
CA THR A 147 7.24 1.13 16.09
C THR A 147 6.59 -0.21 15.79
N ALA A 148 6.59 -1.12 16.76
CA ALA A 148 5.88 -2.37 16.69
C ALA A 148 4.36 -2.17 16.87
N TYR A 149 3.55 -3.17 16.50
CA TYR A 149 2.09 -3.12 16.63
C TYR A 149 1.59 -2.64 18.00
N SER A 150 2.21 -3.10 19.08
CA SER A 150 1.83 -2.70 20.45
C SER A 150 1.89 -1.19 20.70
N GLY A 151 2.69 -0.44 19.93
CA GLY A 151 2.80 1.01 19.98
C GLY A 151 1.95 1.74 18.93
N LEU A 152 1.18 1.01 18.10
CA LEU A 152 0.35 1.54 17.02
C LEU A 152 -1.14 1.24 17.18
N LYS A 153 -1.50 0.31 18.06
CA LYS A 153 -2.87 -0.16 18.28
C LYS A 153 -3.75 0.86 19.00
N LYS A 154 -5.05 0.59 19.08
CA LYS A 154 -6.02 1.40 19.80
C LYS A 154 -5.56 1.71 21.24
N GLY A 155 -5.69 2.97 21.62
CA GLY A 155 -5.21 3.49 22.90
C GLY A 155 -3.78 4.06 22.85
N THR A 156 -3.08 4.00 21.74
CA THR A 156 -1.77 4.65 21.54
C THR A 156 -1.90 6.00 20.85
N GLU A 157 -0.85 6.80 20.94
CA GLU A 157 -0.80 8.12 20.33
C GLU A 157 -0.96 8.08 18.80
N PRO A 158 -0.23 7.22 18.03
CA PRO A 158 -0.40 7.14 16.57
C PRO A 158 -1.82 6.77 16.16
N TYR A 159 -2.47 5.84 16.86
CA TYR A 159 -3.87 5.52 16.63
C TYR A 159 -4.77 6.75 16.80
N SER A 160 -4.53 7.53 17.87
CA SER A 160 -5.30 8.74 18.15
C SER A 160 -5.13 9.81 17.06
N TRP A 161 -3.94 9.91 16.46
CA TRP A 161 -3.71 10.82 15.31
C TRP A 161 -4.62 10.47 14.14
N GLY A 162 -4.72 9.19 13.77
CA GLY A 162 -5.57 8.70 12.69
C GLY A 162 -7.05 8.97 12.95
N ILE A 163 -7.52 8.73 14.16
CA ILE A 163 -8.91 8.99 14.57
C ILE A 163 -9.22 10.49 14.56
N THR A 164 -8.31 11.34 15.05
CA THR A 164 -8.45 12.80 15.01
C THR A 164 -8.50 13.31 13.57
N ALA A 165 -7.61 12.81 12.72
CA ALA A 165 -7.58 13.18 11.30
C ALA A 165 -8.88 12.75 10.57
N PHE A 166 -9.35 11.53 10.80
CA PHE A 166 -10.61 11.06 10.22
C PHE A 166 -11.83 11.86 10.71
N THR A 167 -11.83 12.24 11.99
CA THR A 167 -12.85 13.13 12.57
C THR A 167 -12.88 14.48 11.86
N SER A 168 -11.71 15.14 11.72
CA SER A 168 -11.58 16.41 11.00
C SER A 168 -11.97 16.28 9.53
N PHE A 169 -11.60 15.16 8.87
CA PHE A 169 -12.03 14.86 7.50
C PHE A 169 -13.56 14.86 7.38
N CYS A 170 -14.25 14.12 8.25
CA CYS A 170 -15.71 14.03 8.22
C CYS A 170 -16.36 15.42 8.39
N ASP A 171 -15.91 16.22 9.37
CA ASP A 171 -16.45 17.55 9.62
C ASP A 171 -16.25 18.50 8.43
N ARG A 172 -15.08 18.46 7.78
CA ARG A 172 -14.78 19.26 6.59
C ARG A 172 -15.64 18.88 5.39
N VAL A 173 -15.77 17.57 5.13
CA VAL A 173 -16.56 17.05 4.00
C VAL A 173 -18.03 17.42 4.17
N LEU A 174 -18.58 17.26 5.38
CA LEU A 174 -19.97 17.61 5.67
C LEU A 174 -20.22 19.13 5.57
N ALA A 175 -19.26 19.96 6.03
CA ALA A 175 -19.35 21.42 5.87
C ALA A 175 -19.38 21.87 4.39
N MET A 176 -18.87 21.06 3.48
CA MET A 176 -18.97 21.28 2.01
C MET A 176 -20.26 20.71 1.40
N GLY A 177 -21.18 20.17 2.20
CA GLY A 177 -22.39 19.51 1.72
C GLY A 177 -22.15 18.20 0.97
N LYS A 178 -21.03 17.50 1.26
CA LYS A 178 -20.64 16.24 0.62
C LYS A 178 -20.67 15.10 1.63
N ILE A 179 -20.57 13.86 1.14
CA ILE A 179 -20.67 12.64 1.94
C ILE A 179 -19.28 12.10 2.21
N PRO A 180 -18.81 12.06 3.47
CA PRO A 180 -17.56 11.41 3.83
C PRO A 180 -17.70 9.89 3.79
N VAL A 181 -16.66 9.20 3.29
CA VAL A 181 -16.59 7.75 3.20
C VAL A 181 -15.25 7.26 3.75
N SER A 182 -15.28 6.35 4.71
CA SER A 182 -14.11 5.58 5.14
C SER A 182 -13.87 4.47 4.12
N ASN A 183 -13.01 4.71 3.10
CA ASN A 183 -12.86 3.79 1.98
C ASN A 183 -11.81 2.71 2.24
N SER A 184 -10.57 3.12 2.54
CA SER A 184 -9.45 2.20 2.59
C SER A 184 -8.46 2.55 3.71
N ILE A 185 -7.84 1.51 4.26
CA ILE A 185 -6.61 1.60 5.04
C ILE A 185 -5.52 0.78 4.39
N PHE A 186 -4.29 1.28 4.41
CA PHE A 186 -3.10 0.61 3.87
C PHE A 186 -2.16 0.32 5.02
N ILE A 187 -1.85 -0.97 5.23
CA ILE A 187 -0.98 -1.43 6.32
C ILE A 187 0.36 -1.87 5.72
N THR A 188 1.40 -1.06 5.94
CA THR A 188 2.78 -1.39 5.57
C THR A 188 3.58 -1.53 6.86
N HIS A 189 3.62 -2.75 7.37
CA HIS A 189 4.13 -3.04 8.72
C HIS A 189 4.61 -4.48 8.85
N GLY A 190 5.37 -4.77 9.92
CA GLY A 190 5.79 -6.12 10.31
C GLY A 190 7.27 -6.23 10.66
N GLU A 191 8.10 -5.35 10.12
CA GLU A 191 9.55 -5.40 10.32
C GLU A 191 9.97 -5.17 11.78
N ALA A 192 9.24 -4.30 12.51
CA ALA A 192 9.49 -4.10 13.94
C ALA A 192 9.01 -5.29 14.80
N ASP A 193 7.96 -5.98 14.36
CA ASP A 193 7.41 -7.15 15.05
C ASP A 193 8.20 -8.44 14.77
N ALA A 194 9.03 -8.48 13.73
CA ALA A 194 9.80 -9.67 13.37
C ALA A 194 10.74 -10.18 14.49
N ALA A 195 11.19 -9.29 15.38
CA ALA A 195 11.99 -9.64 16.56
C ALA A 195 11.13 -10.00 17.80
N ILE A 196 9.81 -9.81 17.76
CA ILE A 196 8.90 -9.96 18.91
C ILE A 196 8.01 -11.19 18.74
N VAL A 197 7.52 -11.43 17.52
CA VAL A 197 6.63 -12.55 17.20
C VAL A 197 7.40 -13.86 17.28
N THR A 198 6.87 -14.82 18.04
CA THR A 198 7.52 -16.11 18.27
C THR A 198 6.70 -17.31 17.78
N ALA A 199 5.42 -17.09 17.46
CA ALA A 199 4.51 -18.15 17.03
C ALA A 199 3.64 -17.70 15.85
N LEU A 200 3.32 -18.65 14.97
CA LEU A 200 2.36 -18.45 13.87
C LEU A 200 0.97 -18.11 14.44
N GLY A 201 0.28 -17.19 13.78
CA GLY A 201 -1.03 -16.70 14.21
C GLY A 201 -0.97 -15.50 15.16
N GLN A 202 0.17 -15.23 15.78
CA GLN A 202 0.32 -14.11 16.71
C GLN A 202 0.17 -12.76 16.01
N TYR A 203 0.87 -12.57 14.89
CA TYR A 203 0.77 -11.33 14.13
C TYR A 203 -0.57 -11.22 13.37
N LYS A 204 -1.14 -12.36 12.95
CA LYS A 204 -2.49 -12.39 12.38
C LYS A 204 -3.54 -11.87 13.37
N ALA A 205 -3.43 -12.26 14.65
CA ALA A 205 -4.32 -11.74 15.71
C ALA A 205 -4.16 -10.22 15.88
N ASN A 206 -2.93 -9.71 15.87
CA ASN A 206 -2.64 -8.27 15.93
C ASN A 206 -3.27 -7.51 14.75
N LEU A 207 -3.10 -8.01 13.53
CA LEU A 207 -3.71 -7.41 12.34
C LEU A 207 -5.23 -7.44 12.38
N ASN A 208 -5.81 -8.55 12.89
CA ASN A 208 -7.26 -8.68 13.03
C ASN A 208 -7.83 -7.65 14.01
N GLU A 209 -7.18 -7.48 15.17
CA GLU A 209 -7.52 -6.44 16.16
C GLU A 209 -7.42 -5.06 15.51
N TRP A 210 -6.31 -4.74 14.86
CA TRP A 210 -6.06 -3.43 14.25
C TRP A 210 -7.11 -3.04 13.22
N VAL A 211 -7.37 -3.93 12.25
CA VAL A 211 -8.36 -3.69 11.19
C VAL A 211 -9.76 -3.53 11.77
N THR A 212 -10.12 -4.35 12.77
CA THR A 212 -11.43 -4.31 13.40
C THR A 212 -11.64 -3.01 14.17
N ASP A 213 -10.67 -2.57 14.94
CA ASP A 213 -10.73 -1.32 15.69
C ASP A 213 -10.83 -0.10 14.78
N GLU A 214 -9.97 -0.02 13.76
CA GLU A 214 -9.98 1.08 12.77
C GLU A 214 -11.34 1.19 12.07
N PHE A 215 -11.89 0.08 11.62
CA PHE A 215 -13.16 0.09 10.92
C PHE A 215 -14.32 0.45 11.83
N SER A 216 -14.36 -0.11 13.05
CA SER A 216 -15.40 0.16 14.02
C SER A 216 -15.44 1.62 14.45
N ASP A 217 -14.28 2.18 14.80
CA ASP A 217 -14.18 3.56 15.29
C ASP A 217 -14.54 4.56 14.18
N ARG A 218 -14.10 4.32 12.94
CA ARG A 218 -14.46 5.19 11.81
C ARG A 218 -15.95 5.15 11.50
N LEU A 219 -16.58 3.96 11.51
CA LEU A 219 -18.03 3.85 11.34
C LEU A 219 -18.79 4.52 12.47
N ALA A 220 -18.31 4.42 13.71
CA ALA A 220 -18.91 5.13 14.85
C ALA A 220 -18.84 6.66 14.69
N ILE A 221 -17.70 7.18 14.16
CA ILE A 221 -17.54 8.62 13.89
C ILE A 221 -18.52 9.09 12.80
N LEU A 222 -18.70 8.31 11.72
CA LEU A 222 -19.68 8.60 10.66
C LEU A 222 -21.11 8.58 11.21
N SER A 223 -21.46 7.53 11.95
CA SER A 223 -22.79 7.36 12.55
C SER A 223 -23.14 8.50 13.51
N ALA A 224 -22.20 8.93 14.34
CA ALA A 224 -22.38 10.07 15.24
C ALA A 224 -22.66 11.40 14.51
N ARG A 225 -22.36 11.48 13.21
CA ARG A 225 -22.62 12.61 12.31
C ARG A 225 -23.84 12.39 11.40
N GLY A 226 -24.62 11.36 11.64
CA GLY A 226 -25.79 11.01 10.84
C GLY A 226 -25.47 10.44 9.45
N VAL A 227 -24.23 9.98 9.23
CA VAL A 227 -23.82 9.36 7.96
C VAL A 227 -23.90 7.84 8.08
N THR A 228 -24.74 7.22 7.25
CA THR A 228 -24.80 5.76 7.09
C THR A 228 -23.95 5.36 5.89
N GLN A 229 -22.85 4.66 6.12
CA GLN A 229 -21.97 4.20 5.05
C GLN A 229 -22.44 2.83 4.56
N THR A 230 -22.69 2.72 3.25
CA THR A 230 -22.99 1.44 2.56
C THR A 230 -21.80 0.88 1.78
N ILE A 231 -20.80 1.71 1.49
CA ILE A 231 -19.59 1.31 0.80
C ILE A 231 -18.71 0.54 1.78
N PRO A 232 -18.31 -0.71 1.49
CA PRO A 232 -17.44 -1.47 2.37
C PRO A 232 -16.07 -0.80 2.57
N GLN A 233 -15.56 -0.86 3.79
CA GLN A 233 -14.17 -0.51 4.09
C GLN A 233 -13.28 -1.70 3.68
N ILE A 234 -12.09 -1.41 3.14
CA ILE A 234 -11.10 -2.42 2.74
C ILE A 234 -9.75 -2.09 3.36
N ALA A 235 -9.13 -3.08 3.99
CA ALA A 235 -7.73 -3.01 4.42
C ALA A 235 -6.82 -3.65 3.38
N TYR A 236 -5.84 -2.92 2.91
CA TYR A 236 -4.82 -3.38 1.98
C TYR A 236 -3.51 -3.60 2.72
N ILE A 237 -2.86 -4.73 2.52
CA ILE A 237 -1.62 -5.09 3.20
C ILE A 237 -0.52 -5.30 2.16
N ASP A 238 0.61 -4.60 2.31
CA ASP A 238 1.87 -4.93 1.63
C ASP A 238 2.56 -6.04 2.42
N GLN A 239 2.83 -7.19 1.79
CA GLN A 239 3.57 -8.23 2.48
C GLN A 239 5.00 -7.81 2.76
N MET A 240 5.51 -8.14 3.94
CA MET A 240 6.87 -7.86 4.34
C MET A 240 7.88 -8.43 3.32
N GLY A 241 8.86 -7.62 2.92
CA GLY A 241 9.84 -7.96 1.88
C GLY A 241 11.29 -8.05 2.37
N SER A 242 11.50 -7.87 3.68
CA SER A 242 12.81 -7.88 4.33
C SER A 242 12.76 -8.72 5.61
N ARG A 243 13.86 -8.80 6.36
CA ARG A 243 13.91 -9.46 7.68
C ARG A 243 13.34 -10.87 7.71
N VAL A 244 13.68 -11.66 6.69
CA VAL A 244 13.39 -13.10 6.69
C VAL A 244 13.98 -13.79 7.90
N LYS A 245 13.63 -15.06 8.11
CA LYS A 245 14.05 -15.84 9.27
C LYS A 245 15.56 -15.76 9.51
N THR A 246 15.93 -15.28 10.70
CA THR A 246 17.25 -15.32 11.28
C THR A 246 17.15 -15.89 12.71
N ASP A 247 18.26 -16.04 13.42
CA ASP A 247 18.25 -16.50 14.81
C ASP A 247 17.47 -15.57 15.75
N THR A 248 17.34 -14.29 15.40
CA THR A 248 16.70 -13.27 16.23
C THR A 248 15.47 -12.64 15.60
N GLN A 249 15.09 -13.04 14.38
CA GLN A 249 13.97 -12.43 13.63
C GLN A 249 13.13 -13.49 12.93
N ARG A 250 11.82 -13.34 13.01
CA ARG A 250 10.83 -14.26 12.48
C ARG A 250 9.93 -13.59 11.43
N GLY A 251 10.56 -12.96 10.44
CA GLY A 251 9.86 -12.37 9.32
C GLY A 251 9.06 -13.37 8.48
N ASP A 252 9.44 -14.64 8.52
CA ASP A 252 8.66 -15.75 7.96
C ASP A 252 7.25 -15.82 8.56
N LEU A 253 7.13 -15.79 9.89
CA LEU A 253 5.84 -15.83 10.59
C LEU A 253 4.99 -14.59 10.26
N ILE A 254 5.61 -13.41 10.22
CA ILE A 254 4.91 -12.17 9.83
C ILE A 254 4.31 -12.30 8.42
N ALA A 255 5.13 -12.73 7.44
CA ALA A 255 4.68 -12.88 6.06
C ALA A 255 3.53 -13.90 5.92
N TYR A 256 3.62 -15.02 6.62
CA TYR A 256 2.55 -16.03 6.63
C TYR A 256 1.26 -15.49 7.25
N ASP A 257 1.35 -14.79 8.37
CA ASP A 257 0.21 -14.22 9.08
C ASP A 257 -0.46 -13.10 8.27
N GLN A 258 0.31 -12.27 7.56
CA GLN A 258 -0.20 -11.26 6.64
C GLN A 258 -1.01 -11.90 5.50
N LEU A 259 -0.52 -12.99 4.91
CA LEU A 259 -1.22 -13.69 3.84
C LEU A 259 -2.45 -14.43 4.38
N ALA A 260 -2.35 -15.05 5.55
CA ALA A 260 -3.43 -15.80 6.18
C ALA A 260 -4.65 -14.92 6.48
N ILE A 261 -4.47 -13.74 7.09
CA ILE A 261 -5.59 -12.84 7.38
C ILE A 261 -6.30 -12.37 6.10
N SER A 262 -5.53 -12.12 5.03
CA SER A 262 -6.12 -11.77 3.73
C SER A 262 -6.93 -12.94 3.14
N ASN A 263 -6.51 -14.19 3.35
CA ASN A 263 -7.26 -15.35 2.88
C ASN A 263 -8.52 -15.63 3.71
N GLU A 264 -8.53 -15.25 4.98
CA GLU A 264 -9.63 -15.49 5.93
C GLU A 264 -10.70 -14.38 5.93
N ARG A 265 -10.31 -13.11 5.74
CA ARG A 265 -11.24 -11.95 5.79
C ARG A 265 -11.54 -11.42 4.39
N SER A 266 -12.82 -11.20 4.09
CA SER A 266 -13.24 -10.61 2.81
C SER A 266 -12.90 -9.13 2.66
N ASP A 267 -12.75 -8.41 3.77
CA ASP A 267 -12.43 -6.98 3.85
C ASP A 267 -10.91 -6.69 4.02
N VAL A 268 -10.06 -7.72 3.92
CA VAL A 268 -8.61 -7.57 3.94
C VAL A 268 -8.02 -8.10 2.63
N VAL A 269 -7.23 -7.30 1.95
CA VAL A 269 -6.60 -7.59 0.66
C VAL A 269 -5.08 -7.60 0.80
N MET A 270 -4.43 -8.69 0.43
CA MET A 270 -2.98 -8.76 0.23
C MET A 270 -2.67 -8.20 -1.16
N ILE A 271 -1.92 -7.10 -1.23
CA ILE A 271 -1.48 -6.49 -2.49
C ILE A 271 -0.47 -7.39 -3.18
N GLY A 272 0.57 -7.76 -2.45
CA GLY A 272 1.68 -8.59 -2.90
C GLY A 272 2.92 -8.40 -2.03
N PRO A 273 4.02 -9.11 -2.32
CA PRO A 273 5.27 -8.98 -1.57
C PRO A 273 6.06 -7.74 -2.01
N LYS A 274 6.87 -7.19 -1.09
CA LYS A 274 7.78 -6.06 -1.36
C LYS A 274 9.22 -6.49 -1.72
N PHE A 275 9.58 -7.76 -1.65
CA PHE A 275 10.98 -8.18 -1.75
C PHE A 275 11.64 -7.76 -3.07
N HIS A 276 10.91 -7.76 -4.19
CA HIS A 276 11.44 -7.32 -5.48
C HIS A 276 11.72 -5.81 -5.50
N LEU A 277 10.95 -5.01 -4.76
CA LEU A 277 11.23 -3.59 -4.55
C LEU A 277 12.46 -3.42 -3.66
N ASN A 278 12.58 -4.19 -2.58
CA ASN A 278 13.79 -4.20 -1.76
C ASN A 278 15.04 -4.56 -2.58
N ARG A 279 14.96 -5.57 -3.46
CA ARG A 279 16.10 -5.96 -4.32
C ARG A 279 16.52 -4.87 -5.30
N ARG A 280 15.57 -4.05 -5.78
CA ARG A 280 15.86 -2.99 -6.75
C ARG A 280 16.17 -1.64 -6.13
N TYR A 281 15.46 -1.25 -5.08
CA TYR A 281 15.44 0.13 -4.56
C TYR A 281 15.95 0.25 -3.12
N HIS A 282 16.56 -0.78 -2.55
CA HIS A 282 17.04 -0.74 -1.18
C HIS A 282 18.07 0.38 -0.93
N ILE A 283 17.99 1.00 0.24
CA ILE A 283 19.02 1.89 0.78
C ILE A 283 19.71 1.29 2.01
N ASP A 284 19.12 0.26 2.60
CA ASP A 284 19.63 -0.56 3.70
C ASP A 284 18.95 -1.94 3.68
N ILE A 285 19.02 -2.68 4.79
CA ILE A 285 18.42 -4.02 4.94
C ILE A 285 16.88 -4.03 4.87
N GLN A 286 16.21 -2.86 4.83
CA GLN A 286 14.76 -2.74 5.01
C GLN A 286 14.14 -1.64 4.14
N HIS A 287 14.75 -0.46 4.11
CA HIS A 287 14.15 0.73 3.52
C HIS A 287 14.41 0.85 2.01
N LEU A 288 13.48 1.53 1.36
CA LEU A 288 13.53 1.84 -0.07
C LEU A 288 14.05 3.27 -0.28
N ASN A 289 14.58 3.54 -1.47
CA ASN A 289 14.79 4.92 -1.90
C ASN A 289 13.45 5.57 -2.27
N ASN A 290 13.48 6.87 -2.59
CA ASN A 290 12.30 7.64 -2.95
C ASN A 290 11.49 7.04 -4.11
N VAL A 291 12.14 6.60 -5.19
CA VAL A 291 11.47 5.96 -6.33
C VAL A 291 10.80 4.65 -5.90
N GLY A 292 11.46 3.85 -5.05
CA GLY A 292 10.89 2.61 -4.52
C GLY A 292 9.63 2.83 -3.69
N TYR A 293 9.57 3.90 -2.89
CA TYR A 293 8.34 4.27 -2.17
C TYR A 293 7.21 4.66 -3.11
N ALA A 294 7.52 5.43 -4.15
CA ALA A 294 6.53 5.82 -5.14
C ALA A 294 5.98 4.61 -5.91
N VAL A 295 6.85 3.69 -6.37
CA VAL A 295 6.44 2.45 -7.04
C VAL A 295 5.62 1.56 -6.11
N MET A 296 5.98 1.44 -4.82
CA MET A 296 5.18 0.71 -3.83
C MET A 296 3.76 1.29 -3.74
N GLY A 297 3.63 2.61 -3.73
CA GLY A 297 2.34 3.29 -3.77
C GLY A 297 1.53 2.95 -5.02
N GLU A 298 2.19 2.85 -6.17
CA GLU A 298 1.50 2.50 -7.42
C GLU A 298 0.89 1.08 -7.38
N TYR A 299 1.54 0.09 -6.77
CA TYR A 299 0.92 -1.23 -6.51
C TYR A 299 -0.30 -1.14 -5.60
N GLN A 300 -0.23 -0.29 -4.57
CA GLN A 300 -1.38 -0.04 -3.68
C GLN A 300 -2.55 0.56 -4.45
N GLY A 301 -2.30 1.56 -5.29
CA GLY A 301 -3.31 2.23 -6.09
C GLY A 301 -3.92 1.32 -7.15
N GLU A 302 -3.14 0.44 -7.77
CA GLU A 302 -3.63 -0.53 -8.75
C GLU A 302 -4.60 -1.53 -8.13
N ALA A 303 -4.24 -2.14 -6.99
CA ALA A 303 -5.12 -3.06 -6.28
C ALA A 303 -6.42 -2.38 -5.82
N GLU A 304 -6.32 -1.11 -5.34
CA GLU A 304 -7.49 -0.33 -4.93
C GLU A 304 -8.41 0.00 -6.11
N ALA A 305 -7.85 0.36 -7.26
CA ALA A 305 -8.61 0.66 -8.48
C ALA A 305 -9.36 -0.58 -8.98
N TRP A 306 -8.71 -1.74 -8.98
CA TRP A 306 -9.33 -3.00 -9.36
C TRP A 306 -10.47 -3.38 -8.43
N MET A 307 -10.27 -3.31 -7.11
CA MET A 307 -11.31 -3.60 -6.12
C MET A 307 -12.49 -2.64 -6.23
N HIS A 308 -12.24 -1.36 -6.53
CA HIS A 308 -13.29 -0.37 -6.79
C HIS A 308 -14.09 -0.73 -8.04
N HIS A 309 -13.41 -1.06 -9.13
CA HIS A 309 -14.04 -1.46 -10.38
C HIS A 309 -14.95 -2.67 -10.19
N GLU A 310 -14.45 -3.76 -9.58
CA GLU A 310 -15.20 -4.98 -9.31
C GLU A 310 -16.46 -4.73 -8.45
N ARG A 311 -16.34 -3.85 -7.46
CA ARG A 311 -17.47 -3.44 -6.64
C ARG A 311 -18.53 -2.68 -7.46
N VAL A 312 -18.12 -1.72 -8.29
CA VAL A 312 -19.03 -0.94 -9.14
C VAL A 312 -19.68 -1.82 -10.20
N ALA A 313 -18.94 -2.78 -10.75
CA ALA A 313 -19.45 -3.77 -11.70
C ALA A 313 -20.39 -4.81 -11.03
N GLY A 314 -20.45 -4.85 -9.70
CA GLY A 314 -21.30 -5.79 -8.95
C GLY A 314 -20.77 -7.23 -8.92
N THR A 315 -19.57 -7.48 -9.40
CA THR A 315 -18.94 -8.81 -9.40
C THR A 315 -18.42 -9.18 -8.02
N ASN A 316 -17.97 -8.16 -7.25
CA ASN A 316 -17.38 -8.30 -5.91
C ASN A 316 -16.24 -9.32 -5.83
N VAL A 317 -15.52 -9.54 -6.94
CA VAL A 317 -14.36 -10.41 -6.97
C VAL A 317 -13.24 -9.75 -6.17
N LYS A 318 -12.64 -10.49 -5.25
CA LYS A 318 -11.55 -10.00 -4.43
C LYS A 318 -10.23 -10.12 -5.17
N TRP A 319 -9.40 -9.09 -5.10
CA TRP A 319 -7.99 -9.16 -5.53
C TRP A 319 -7.27 -10.30 -4.80
N LYS A 320 -6.59 -11.15 -5.55
CA LYS A 320 -5.79 -12.26 -5.03
C LYS A 320 -4.36 -12.09 -5.50
N PRO A 321 -3.38 -12.01 -4.61
CA PRO A 321 -1.97 -11.94 -5.01
C PRO A 321 -1.54 -13.25 -5.70
N VAL A 322 -0.37 -13.26 -6.32
CA VAL A 322 0.24 -14.52 -6.73
C VAL A 322 0.61 -15.30 -5.48
N GLN A 323 -0.02 -16.45 -5.28
CA GLN A 323 0.22 -17.35 -4.15
C GLN A 323 -0.19 -18.79 -4.51
N PRO A 324 0.42 -19.81 -3.89
CA PRO A 324 -0.04 -21.19 -4.05
C PRO A 324 -1.42 -21.35 -3.43
N VAL A 325 -2.34 -22.02 -4.15
CA VAL A 325 -3.73 -22.25 -3.71
C VAL A 325 -4.06 -23.73 -3.54
N SER A 326 -3.35 -24.61 -4.24
CA SER A 326 -3.50 -26.07 -4.06
C SER A 326 -2.23 -26.82 -4.45
N VAL A 327 -2.04 -28.01 -3.86
CA VAL A 327 -0.98 -28.96 -4.21
C VAL A 327 -1.65 -30.29 -4.51
N VAL A 328 -1.27 -30.87 -5.65
CA VAL A 328 -1.63 -32.25 -6.01
C VAL A 328 -0.34 -33.06 -6.02
N LYS A 329 -0.23 -34.03 -5.09
CA LYS A 329 0.91 -34.94 -4.96
C LYS A 329 0.65 -36.23 -5.76
N THR A 330 1.60 -36.61 -6.61
CA THR A 330 1.59 -37.88 -7.33
C THR A 330 2.98 -38.51 -7.25
N GLY A 331 3.16 -39.48 -6.37
CA GLY A 331 4.47 -39.99 -6.05
C GLY A 331 5.40 -38.89 -5.52
N LEU A 332 6.54 -38.72 -6.15
CA LEU A 332 7.53 -37.65 -5.80
C LEU A 332 7.26 -36.32 -6.52
N GLN A 333 6.15 -36.16 -7.21
CA GLN A 333 5.78 -34.98 -7.95
C GLN A 333 4.75 -34.17 -7.17
N LEU A 334 4.97 -32.85 -7.07
CA LEU A 334 4.03 -31.87 -6.52
C LEU A 334 3.61 -30.92 -7.63
N ASP A 335 2.37 -30.97 -8.08
CA ASP A 335 1.78 -29.98 -8.97
C ASP A 335 1.07 -28.91 -8.16
N VAL A 336 1.61 -27.71 -8.17
CA VAL A 336 1.13 -26.57 -7.38
C VAL A 336 0.40 -25.59 -8.29
N THR A 337 -0.86 -25.34 -7.99
CA THR A 337 -1.66 -24.32 -8.66
C THR A 337 -1.54 -23.00 -7.90
N PHE A 338 -1.37 -21.90 -8.64
CA PHE A 338 -1.28 -20.56 -8.09
C PHE A 338 -2.46 -19.68 -8.51
N SER A 339 -2.84 -18.73 -7.66
CA SER A 339 -3.67 -17.59 -8.05
C SER A 339 -2.80 -16.50 -8.72
N SER A 340 -3.48 -15.59 -9.41
CA SER A 340 -2.86 -14.40 -10.00
C SER A 340 -3.84 -13.22 -9.92
N PRO A 341 -3.35 -12.00 -9.67
CA PRO A 341 -4.18 -10.82 -9.78
C PRO A 341 -4.76 -10.70 -11.19
N MET A 342 -6.02 -10.26 -11.29
CA MET A 342 -6.68 -10.05 -12.59
C MET A 342 -6.69 -11.28 -13.52
N GLY A 343 -6.32 -12.47 -13.04
CA GLY A 343 -6.29 -13.70 -13.84
C GLY A 343 -5.19 -13.74 -14.92
N LEU A 344 -4.14 -12.94 -14.82
CA LEU A 344 -3.02 -12.96 -15.76
C LEU A 344 -2.23 -14.27 -15.65
N PRO A 345 -1.77 -14.86 -16.79
CA PRO A 345 -0.88 -16.01 -16.79
C PRO A 345 0.39 -15.72 -15.97
N LEU A 346 0.95 -16.77 -15.39
CA LEU A 346 2.21 -16.70 -14.65
C LEU A 346 3.40 -17.09 -15.53
N LYS A 347 4.58 -16.70 -15.11
CA LYS A 347 5.85 -17.03 -15.76
C LYS A 347 6.96 -17.24 -14.74
N ILE A 348 8.02 -17.94 -15.16
CA ILE A 348 9.30 -17.92 -14.45
C ILE A 348 9.94 -16.56 -14.69
N ASN A 349 10.30 -15.87 -13.60
CA ASN A 349 10.84 -14.53 -13.64
C ASN A 349 12.08 -14.40 -12.75
N THR A 350 13.24 -14.27 -13.39
CA THR A 350 14.55 -14.14 -12.74
C THR A 350 15.12 -12.72 -12.77
N LYS A 351 14.29 -11.72 -13.09
CA LYS A 351 14.70 -10.32 -13.24
C LYS A 351 15.45 -9.76 -12.02
N TYR A 352 15.10 -10.22 -10.83
CA TYR A 352 15.69 -9.75 -9.57
C TYR A 352 16.63 -10.76 -8.93
N GLY A 353 17.07 -11.77 -9.67
CA GLY A 353 17.98 -12.82 -9.22
C GLY A 353 17.42 -14.21 -9.47
N THR A 354 18.21 -15.21 -9.09
CA THR A 354 17.82 -16.62 -9.17
C THR A 354 17.80 -17.24 -7.79
N ALA A 355 16.78 -18.06 -7.53
CA ALA A 355 16.71 -18.84 -6.31
C ALA A 355 16.59 -20.34 -6.68
N PRO A 356 17.16 -21.26 -5.90
CA PRO A 356 16.96 -22.69 -6.09
C PRO A 356 15.48 -23.04 -6.20
N ASN A 357 15.12 -23.87 -7.16
CA ASN A 357 13.76 -24.36 -7.35
C ASN A 357 12.69 -23.24 -7.41
N LEU A 358 13.01 -22.13 -8.09
CA LEU A 358 12.15 -20.95 -8.21
C LEU A 358 11.82 -20.24 -6.88
N GLY A 359 12.63 -20.47 -5.85
CA GLY A 359 12.41 -19.94 -4.50
C GLY A 359 11.62 -20.88 -3.57
N ALA A 360 11.36 -22.12 -4.02
CA ALA A 360 10.68 -23.14 -3.22
C ALA A 360 11.65 -24.04 -2.45
N ASP A 361 11.32 -24.36 -1.20
CA ASP A 361 11.97 -25.39 -0.39
C ASP A 361 10.95 -26.10 0.52
N LEU A 362 11.40 -27.08 1.30
CA LEU A 362 10.58 -27.74 2.30
C LEU A 362 10.86 -27.16 3.68
N GLU A 363 9.80 -26.81 4.41
CA GLU A 363 9.91 -26.05 5.67
C GLU A 363 10.70 -26.83 6.75
N ASN A 364 10.45 -28.13 6.87
CA ASN A 364 11.12 -29.00 7.84
C ASN A 364 12.34 -29.73 7.24
N GLY A 365 12.57 -29.60 5.93
CA GLY A 365 13.73 -30.19 5.26
C GLY A 365 13.72 -31.73 5.24
N SER A 366 12.55 -32.37 5.28
CA SER A 366 12.41 -33.83 5.31
C SER A 366 12.93 -34.50 4.03
N THR A 367 12.94 -33.79 2.91
CA THR A 367 13.57 -34.16 1.64
C THR A 367 14.00 -32.89 0.91
N THR A 368 14.48 -33.01 -0.33
CA THR A 368 14.88 -31.84 -1.17
C THR A 368 14.10 -31.82 -2.46
N ILE A 369 13.96 -30.63 -3.04
CA ILE A 369 13.41 -30.44 -4.39
C ILE A 369 14.58 -30.59 -5.37
N THR A 370 14.43 -31.45 -6.37
CA THR A 370 15.46 -31.73 -7.38
C THR A 370 15.25 -30.97 -8.69
N ASN A 371 14.02 -30.57 -8.96
CA ASN A 371 13.67 -29.81 -10.18
C ASN A 371 12.38 -29.02 -9.97
N ALA A 372 12.25 -27.87 -10.64
CA ALA A 372 11.05 -27.05 -10.67
C ALA A 372 10.82 -26.56 -12.11
N VAL A 373 9.62 -26.76 -12.66
CA VAL A 373 9.25 -26.38 -14.02
C VAL A 373 7.84 -25.82 -14.07
N GLN A 374 7.58 -24.92 -15.00
CA GLN A 374 6.22 -24.48 -15.31
C GLN A 374 5.52 -25.51 -16.20
N VAL A 375 4.30 -25.93 -15.86
CA VAL A 375 3.52 -26.93 -16.59
C VAL A 375 2.39 -26.25 -17.40
N SER A 376 1.79 -25.22 -16.85
CA SER A 376 0.76 -24.41 -17.53
C SER A 376 0.80 -22.98 -16.99
N ASP A 377 -0.11 -22.14 -17.47
CA ASP A 377 -0.20 -20.71 -17.07
C ASP A 377 -0.26 -20.50 -15.55
N PHE A 378 -0.81 -21.46 -14.81
CA PHE A 378 -1.02 -21.34 -13.36
C PHE A 378 -0.45 -22.50 -12.56
N VAL A 379 0.19 -23.51 -13.20
CA VAL A 379 0.67 -24.70 -12.52
C VAL A 379 2.17 -24.83 -12.66
N PHE A 380 2.85 -25.02 -11.53
CA PHE A 380 4.26 -25.30 -11.44
C PHE A 380 4.47 -26.68 -10.79
N ARG A 381 5.38 -27.47 -11.33
CA ARG A 381 5.74 -28.81 -10.88
C ARG A 381 7.05 -28.80 -10.14
N PHE A 382 7.06 -29.41 -8.95
CA PHE A 382 8.27 -29.59 -8.14
C PHE A 382 8.51 -31.09 -7.95
N MET A 383 9.71 -31.52 -8.28
CA MET A 383 10.12 -32.92 -8.14
C MET A 383 10.91 -33.10 -6.85
N LEU A 384 10.53 -34.07 -6.03
CA LEU A 384 11.18 -34.38 -4.75
C LEU A 384 12.23 -35.49 -4.94
N ALA A 385 13.29 -35.46 -4.14
CA ALA A 385 14.31 -36.51 -4.09
C ALA A 385 13.80 -37.79 -3.39
N ALA A 386 12.90 -37.64 -2.43
CA ALA A 386 12.28 -38.72 -1.66
C ALA A 386 10.90 -38.31 -1.16
N GLU A 387 10.15 -39.25 -0.60
CA GLU A 387 8.84 -39.01 0.00
C GLU A 387 8.98 -38.02 1.18
N PRO A 388 8.19 -36.93 1.21
CA PRO A 388 8.23 -35.98 2.32
C PRO A 388 7.62 -36.59 3.58
N ALA A 389 8.07 -36.14 4.76
CA ALA A 389 7.48 -36.54 6.02
C ALA A 389 6.03 -36.06 6.11
N ALA A 390 5.20 -36.76 6.91
CA ALA A 390 3.85 -36.33 7.19
C ALA A 390 3.84 -34.94 7.88
N GLY A 391 2.95 -34.05 7.41
CA GLY A 391 2.85 -32.69 7.92
C GLY A 391 3.92 -31.73 7.38
N GLU A 392 4.62 -32.09 6.31
CA GLU A 392 5.56 -31.22 5.65
C GLU A 392 4.84 -30.09 4.86
N TYR A 393 5.50 -28.95 4.74
CA TYR A 393 5.04 -27.80 3.96
C TYR A 393 6.02 -27.46 2.84
N LEU A 394 5.49 -27.22 1.66
CA LEU A 394 6.22 -26.52 0.62
C LEU A 394 6.12 -25.02 0.90
N ARG A 395 7.26 -24.34 1.01
CA ARG A 395 7.30 -22.89 1.25
C ARG A 395 8.04 -22.15 0.14
N PHE A 396 7.81 -20.84 0.03
CA PHE A 396 8.31 -19.99 -1.03
C PHE A 396 8.98 -18.74 -0.46
N GLY A 397 10.19 -18.43 -0.94
CA GLY A 397 10.91 -17.17 -0.73
C GLY A 397 12.00 -17.20 0.34
N PHE A 398 12.32 -18.33 0.95
CA PHE A 398 13.23 -18.41 2.10
C PHE A 398 14.56 -19.11 1.80
N ASN A 399 14.81 -19.49 0.56
CA ASN A 399 16.02 -20.22 0.13
C ASN A 399 16.89 -19.43 -0.86
N ALA A 400 16.72 -18.11 -0.95
CA ALA A 400 17.62 -17.26 -1.73
C ALA A 400 19.06 -17.43 -1.23
N THR A 401 20.02 -17.54 -2.16
CA THR A 401 21.44 -17.76 -1.84
C THR A 401 22.30 -16.55 -2.14
N ASP A 402 21.79 -15.59 -2.89
CA ASP A 402 22.47 -14.35 -3.23
C ASP A 402 22.34 -13.31 -2.10
N ALA A 403 23.45 -12.74 -1.68
CA ALA A 403 23.48 -11.63 -0.74
C ALA A 403 23.89 -10.35 -1.45
N VAL A 404 23.30 -9.25 -1.04
CA VAL A 404 23.70 -7.90 -1.45
C VAL A 404 24.44 -7.21 -0.28
N THR A 405 25.42 -6.40 -0.59
CA THR A 405 26.11 -5.60 0.44
C THR A 405 25.39 -4.27 0.61
N VAL A 406 24.80 -4.06 1.76
CA VAL A 406 23.95 -2.90 2.05
C VAL A 406 24.32 -2.27 3.40
N PRO A 407 24.03 -0.97 3.64
CA PRO A 407 24.08 -0.41 4.98
C PRO A 407 23.17 -1.16 5.94
N SER A 408 23.61 -1.37 7.17
CA SER A 408 22.78 -2.02 8.22
C SER A 408 21.59 -1.16 8.62
N VAL A 409 21.72 0.17 8.47
CA VAL A 409 20.67 1.18 8.67
C VAL A 409 20.81 2.28 7.62
N ALA A 410 19.74 2.95 7.30
CA ALA A 410 19.73 4.05 6.33
C ALA A 410 20.75 5.15 6.73
N GLY A 411 21.63 5.51 5.79
CA GLY A 411 22.70 6.48 6.01
C GLY A 411 23.83 6.00 6.91
N GLY A 412 23.82 4.74 7.36
CA GLY A 412 24.89 4.15 8.17
C GLY A 412 26.13 3.80 7.36
N SER A 413 27.30 3.82 8.02
CA SER A 413 28.58 3.41 7.42
C SER A 413 28.88 1.91 7.55
N THR A 414 28.18 1.20 8.42
CA THR A 414 28.37 -0.25 8.62
C THR A 414 27.68 -1.02 7.52
N MET A 415 28.47 -1.67 6.67
CA MET A 415 27.98 -2.51 5.57
C MET A 415 27.82 -3.94 6.04
N VAL A 416 26.72 -4.58 5.63
CA VAL A 416 26.41 -5.98 5.93
C VAL A 416 26.03 -6.74 4.65
N ALA A 417 26.36 -8.04 4.60
CA ALA A 417 25.81 -8.92 3.59
C ALA A 417 24.38 -9.29 4.00
N TRP A 418 23.41 -8.98 3.15
CA TRP A 418 21.99 -9.19 3.45
C TRP A 418 21.29 -9.97 2.34
N GLN A 419 20.48 -10.94 2.73
CA GLN A 419 19.67 -11.73 1.81
C GLN A 419 18.22 -11.26 1.87
N PHE A 420 17.76 -10.64 0.78
CA PHE A 420 16.34 -10.42 0.60
C PHE A 420 15.64 -11.69 0.13
N PRO A 421 14.40 -11.93 0.51
CA PRO A 421 13.60 -13.02 -0.04
C PRO A 421 13.56 -13.00 -1.57
N LEU A 422 13.31 -14.15 -2.18
CA LEU A 422 13.14 -14.23 -3.62
C LEU A 422 12.26 -15.42 -4.01
N VAL A 423 11.22 -15.15 -4.77
CA VAL A 423 10.44 -16.14 -5.51
C VAL A 423 10.49 -15.78 -6.98
N CYS A 424 10.91 -16.73 -7.82
CA CYS A 424 11.08 -16.52 -9.25
C CYS A 424 9.80 -16.85 -10.05
N ILE A 425 8.63 -16.53 -9.50
CA ILE A 425 7.32 -16.68 -10.14
C ILE A 425 6.62 -15.33 -10.08
N SER A 426 6.20 -14.81 -11.22
CA SER A 426 5.39 -13.61 -11.33
C SER A 426 4.30 -13.76 -12.37
N ASP A 427 3.36 -12.83 -12.40
CA ASP A 427 2.44 -12.71 -13.53
C ASP A 427 3.13 -12.12 -14.78
N THR A 428 2.35 -12.03 -15.85
CA THR A 428 2.77 -11.49 -17.15
C THR A 428 2.35 -10.04 -17.36
N SER A 429 2.12 -9.28 -16.28
CA SER A 429 1.79 -7.84 -16.39
C SER A 429 2.81 -7.11 -17.23
N THR A 430 2.33 -6.21 -18.10
CA THR A 430 3.15 -5.32 -18.94
C THR A 430 2.99 -3.85 -18.51
N LYS A 431 2.26 -3.62 -17.42
CA LYS A 431 1.98 -2.29 -16.90
C LYS A 431 3.27 -1.63 -16.40
N VAL A 432 3.53 -0.42 -16.84
CA VAL A 432 4.74 0.33 -16.46
C VAL A 432 4.43 1.28 -15.32
N SER A 433 5.38 1.42 -14.40
CA SER A 433 5.33 2.43 -13.35
C SER A 433 5.43 3.83 -13.95
N LYS A 434 4.67 4.77 -13.38
CA LYS A 434 4.78 6.20 -13.73
C LYS A 434 6.01 6.84 -13.07
N SER A 435 6.35 6.35 -11.88
CA SER A 435 7.49 6.87 -11.09
C SER A 435 8.83 6.33 -11.58
N ASP A 436 8.85 5.14 -12.21
CA ASP A 436 10.02 4.57 -12.87
C ASP A 436 9.62 3.94 -14.22
N PRO A 437 9.74 4.66 -15.34
CA PRO A 437 9.37 4.15 -16.66
C PRO A 437 10.17 2.92 -17.13
N THR A 438 11.24 2.53 -16.42
CA THR A 438 12.01 1.31 -16.69
C THR A 438 11.52 0.11 -15.89
N PHE A 439 10.54 0.32 -14.99
CA PHE A 439 9.99 -0.69 -14.11
C PHE A 439 8.63 -1.19 -14.62
N VAL A 440 8.57 -2.45 -14.99
CA VAL A 440 7.31 -3.15 -15.26
C VAL A 440 6.75 -3.68 -13.94
N MET A 441 5.51 -3.36 -13.66
CA MET A 441 4.79 -3.74 -12.43
C MET A 441 4.26 -5.18 -12.54
N GLU A 442 5.15 -6.15 -12.46
CA GLU A 442 4.82 -7.57 -12.38
C GLU A 442 4.51 -7.95 -10.93
N HIS A 443 3.47 -8.76 -10.70
CA HIS A 443 3.12 -9.22 -9.36
C HIS A 443 3.83 -10.53 -9.07
N PHE A 444 4.74 -10.50 -8.12
CA PHE A 444 5.52 -11.66 -7.69
C PHE A 444 4.75 -12.51 -6.68
N CYS A 445 5.11 -13.80 -6.62
CA CYS A 445 4.53 -14.71 -5.65
C CYS A 445 4.87 -14.30 -4.22
N CYS A 446 3.85 -14.27 -3.37
CA CYS A 446 3.97 -14.01 -1.94
C CYS A 446 4.89 -15.01 -1.25
N LEU A 447 5.58 -14.54 -0.21
CA LEU A 447 6.21 -15.39 0.79
C LEU A 447 5.10 -16.22 1.45
N SER A 448 5.16 -17.53 1.29
CA SER A 448 4.03 -18.39 1.63
C SER A 448 4.47 -19.79 1.99
N ARG A 449 3.53 -20.57 2.53
CA ARG A 449 3.66 -22.01 2.68
C ARG A 449 2.33 -22.71 2.40
N ILE A 450 2.38 -23.93 1.92
CA ILE A 450 1.23 -24.76 1.64
C ILE A 450 1.50 -26.21 2.09
N ALA A 451 0.54 -26.85 2.75
CA ALA A 451 0.68 -28.21 3.22
C ALA A 451 0.80 -29.19 2.04
N ILE A 452 1.68 -30.18 2.18
CA ILE A 452 1.78 -31.32 1.27
C ILE A 452 0.94 -32.44 1.89
N ASN A 453 -0.21 -32.73 1.29
CA ASN A 453 -1.18 -33.74 1.77
C ASN A 453 -1.06 -35.05 0.97
#